data_2dd9aae17ff2bec4d5d7a4362284fa4c
#
_entry.id   2dd9aae17ff2bec4d5d7a4362284fa4c
#
_cell.length_a   1.000
_cell.length_b   1.000
_cell.length_c   1.000
_cell.angle_alpha   90.00
_cell.angle_beta   90.00
_cell.angle_gamma   90.00
#
_symmetry.space_group_name_H-M   'P 1'
#
loop_
_entity.id
_entity.type
_entity.pdbx_description
1 polymer ?
#
loop_
_entity_poly.entity_id
_entity_poly.type
_entity_poly.pdbx_seq_one_letter_code
_entity_poly.pdbx_strand_id
1 'polypeptide(L)' 'MREFRVFSTCLDRAGYPVPVTWRGYASSSDAAIRQMEREAKSNGWSVALIVFVQQRRVARDKSLVEIKA' A
#
# COMPACT_ATOMS: atom_id res chain seq x y z
N MET A 1 6.52 -7.15 11.42
CA MET A 1 5.67 -6.65 10.36
C MET A 1 6.47 -6.17 9.19
N ARG A 2 5.91 -6.21 8.03
CA ARG A 2 6.61 -5.79 6.81
C ARG A 2 5.98 -4.52 6.27
N GLU A 3 6.76 -3.79 5.52
CA GLU A 3 6.26 -2.59 4.89
C GLU A 3 5.67 -2.92 3.54
N PHE A 4 4.47 -2.39 3.27
CA PHE A 4 3.81 -2.62 2.00
C PHE A 4 3.42 -1.29 1.36
N ARG A 5 3.33 -1.29 0.04
CA ARG A 5 2.74 -0.20 -0.70
C ARG A 5 1.58 -0.81 -1.47
N VAL A 6 0.43 -0.17 -1.39
CA VAL A 6 -0.74 -0.62 -2.14
C VAL A 6 -1.09 0.46 -3.15
N PHE A 7 -1.05 0.11 -4.42
CA PHE A 7 -1.38 1.03 -5.49
C PHE A 7 -2.81 0.71 -5.93
N SER A 8 -3.67 1.69 -5.87
CA SER A 8 -5.07 1.45 -6.16
C SER A 8 -5.69 2.64 -6.86
N THR A 9 -6.86 2.43 -7.42
CA THR A 9 -7.69 3.49 -7.92
C THR A 9 -8.90 3.56 -7.02
N CYS A 10 -9.13 4.72 -6.44
CA CYS A 10 -10.28 4.95 -5.59
C CYS A 10 -11.23 5.92 -6.26
N LEU A 11 -12.46 5.95 -5.81
CA LEU A 11 -13.42 6.95 -6.25
C LEU A 11 -13.58 7.92 -5.10
N ASP A 12 -13.46 9.20 -5.39
CA ASP A 12 -13.64 10.22 -4.38
C ASP A 12 -15.12 10.40 -4.08
N ARG A 13 -15.47 11.37 -3.25
CA ARG A 13 -16.84 11.58 -2.86
C ARG A 13 -17.75 11.94 -4.02
N ALA A 14 -17.18 12.54 -5.06
CA ALA A 14 -17.93 12.92 -6.23
C ALA A 14 -17.99 11.78 -7.26
N GLY A 15 -17.31 10.67 -6.98
CA GLY A 15 -17.31 9.53 -7.87
C GLY A 15 -16.22 9.55 -8.94
N TYR A 16 -15.26 10.46 -8.82
CA TYR A 16 -14.18 10.53 -9.79
C TYR A 16 -13.04 9.60 -9.41
N PRO A 17 -12.40 8.96 -10.38
CA PRO A 17 -11.28 8.07 -10.08
C PRO A 17 -10.05 8.86 -9.67
N VAL A 18 -9.39 8.38 -8.62
CA VAL A 18 -8.20 9.00 -8.08
C VAL A 18 -7.16 7.91 -7.83
N PRO A 19 -5.95 8.06 -8.35
CA PRO A 19 -4.90 7.10 -8.06
C PRO A 19 -4.42 7.31 -6.62
N VAL A 20 -4.32 6.23 -5.88
CA VAL A 20 -3.94 6.30 -4.48
C VAL A 20 -2.81 5.32 -4.20
N THR A 21 -1.79 5.79 -3.53
CA THR A 21 -0.71 4.92 -3.06
C THR A 21 -0.74 4.95 -1.54
N TRP A 22 -0.97 3.80 -0.95
CA TRP A 22 -0.95 3.66 0.49
C TRP A 22 0.37 3.02 0.89
N ARG A 23 0.94 3.47 1.99
CA ARG A 23 2.16 2.87 2.49
C ARG A 23 2.00 2.64 3.97
N GLY A 24 2.36 1.49 4.45
CA GLY A 24 2.27 1.19 5.87
C GLY A 24 2.81 -0.19 6.18
N TYR A 25 2.68 -0.57 7.44
CA TYR A 25 3.17 -1.85 7.90
C TYR A 25 2.00 -2.79 8.14
N ALA A 26 2.16 -4.02 7.74
CA ALA A 26 1.13 -5.03 7.91
C ALA A 26 1.76 -6.41 8.01
N SER A 27 1.00 -7.38 8.45
CA SER A 27 1.49 -8.75 8.57
C SER A 27 1.43 -9.49 7.24
N SER A 28 0.62 -9.03 6.32
CA SER A 28 0.49 -9.68 5.02
C SER A 28 -0.06 -8.67 4.01
N SER A 29 -0.03 -9.02 2.74
CA SER A 29 -0.58 -8.17 1.70
C SER A 29 -2.08 -7.99 1.88
N ASP A 30 -2.79 -9.04 2.31
CA ASP A 30 -4.22 -8.91 2.54
C ASP A 30 -4.51 -7.94 3.68
N ALA A 31 -3.70 -7.98 4.73
CA ALA A 31 -3.86 -7.05 5.83
C ALA A 31 -3.58 -5.62 5.39
N ALA A 32 -2.58 -5.45 4.52
CA ALA A 32 -2.25 -4.13 3.99
C ALA A 32 -3.41 -3.57 3.18
N ILE A 33 -4.01 -4.40 2.34
CA ILE A 33 -5.16 -3.97 1.54
C ILE A 33 -6.31 -3.57 2.45
N ARG A 34 -6.58 -4.36 3.49
CA ARG A 34 -7.67 -4.02 4.41
C ARG A 34 -7.43 -2.71 5.14
N GLN A 35 -6.18 -2.42 5.51
CA GLN A 35 -5.87 -1.18 6.17
C GLN A 35 -6.07 -0.01 5.21
N MET A 36 -5.64 -0.16 3.97
CA MET A 36 -5.79 0.87 2.97
C MET A 36 -7.27 1.15 2.70
N GLU A 37 -8.07 0.08 2.60
CA GLU A 37 -9.51 0.25 2.38
C GLU A 37 -10.16 0.98 3.53
N ARG A 38 -9.75 0.67 4.76
CA ARG A 38 -10.32 1.32 5.91
C ARG A 38 -9.99 2.81 5.92
N GLU A 39 -8.77 3.17 5.57
CA GLU A 39 -8.38 4.56 5.53
C GLU A 39 -9.07 5.31 4.41
N ALA A 40 -9.21 4.68 3.25
CA ALA A 40 -9.94 5.29 2.14
C ALA A 40 -11.37 5.57 2.56
N LYS A 41 -12.00 4.60 3.22
CA LYS A 41 -13.37 4.76 3.64
C LYS A 41 -13.52 5.89 4.65
N SER A 42 -12.57 6.05 5.55
CA SER A 42 -12.65 7.12 6.53
C SER A 42 -12.51 8.48 5.87
N ASN A 43 -11.93 8.56 4.67
CA ASN A 43 -11.86 9.80 3.93
C ASN A 43 -13.09 10.00 3.02
N GLY A 44 -14.04 9.08 3.06
CA GLY A 44 -15.22 9.16 2.22
C GLY A 44 -15.00 8.65 0.81
N TRP A 45 -13.94 7.90 0.60
CA TRP A 45 -13.60 7.35 -0.71
C TRP A 45 -13.93 5.87 -0.75
N SER A 46 -14.10 5.32 -1.94
CA SER A 46 -14.30 3.89 -2.09
C SER A 46 -13.21 3.33 -3.00
N VAL A 47 -12.78 2.12 -2.72
CA VAL A 47 -11.74 1.48 -3.52
C VAL A 47 -12.40 0.80 -4.71
N ALA A 48 -12.03 1.23 -5.90
CA ALA A 48 -12.58 0.66 -7.11
C ALA A 48 -11.72 -0.49 -7.62
N LEU A 49 -10.40 -0.38 -7.50
CA LEU A 49 -9.50 -1.37 -8.06
C LEU A 49 -8.19 -1.39 -7.30
N ILE A 50 -7.71 -2.57 -6.97
CA ILE A 50 -6.36 -2.72 -6.44
C ILE A 50 -5.48 -3.04 -7.63
N VAL A 51 -4.58 -2.14 -7.96
CA VAL A 51 -3.73 -2.31 -9.12
C VAL A 51 -2.56 -3.22 -8.81
N PHE A 52 -1.94 -3.02 -7.65
CA PHE A 52 -0.70 -3.71 -7.38
C PHE A 52 -0.35 -3.56 -5.91
N VAL A 53 0.22 -4.58 -5.32
CA VAL A 53 0.70 -4.55 -3.94
C VAL A 53 2.17 -4.91 -3.96
N GLN A 54 2.99 -4.05 -3.38
CA GLN A 54 4.42 -4.28 -3.33
C GLN A 54 4.85 -4.42 -1.88
N GLN A 55 5.59 -5.46 -1.58
CA GLN A 55 6.17 -5.64 -0.28
C GLN A 55 7.58 -5.10 -0.33
N ARG A 56 7.92 -4.18 0.55
CA ARG A 56 9.25 -3.62 0.56
C ARG A 56 10.14 -4.45 1.45
N ARG A 57 11.32 -4.75 0.95
CA ARG A 57 12.27 -5.46 1.75
C ARG A 57 12.91 -4.54 2.74
N VAL A 58 13.27 -5.12 3.85
CA VAL A 58 13.85 -4.34 4.89
C VAL A 58 15.25 -3.91 4.58
N ALA A 59 15.64 -2.87 5.17
CA ALA A 59 16.93 -2.34 4.95
C ALA A 59 18.09 -3.27 5.09
N ARG A 60 17.94 -4.30 5.83
CA ARG A 60 19.04 -5.18 5.95
C ARG A 60 19.50 -5.69 4.64
N ASP A 61 18.63 -5.73 3.69
CA ASP A 61 18.99 -6.23 2.43
C ASP A 61 20.06 -5.41 1.84
N LYS A 62 19.99 -4.14 2.00
CA LYS A 62 20.94 -3.38 1.44
C LYS A 62 22.18 -3.39 2.16
N SER A 63 22.14 -3.62 3.39
CA SER A 63 23.36 -3.67 4.06
C SER A 63 24.18 -4.78 3.53
N LEU A 64 23.53 -5.82 3.07
CA LEU A 64 24.26 -6.85 2.57
C LEU A 64 24.93 -6.47 1.39
N VAL A 65 24.28 -5.82 0.65
CA VAL A 65 24.78 -5.44 -0.53
C VAL A 65 26.01 -4.75 -0.44
N GLU A 66 26.07 -3.92 0.32
CA GLU A 66 27.15 -3.21 0.39
C GLU A 66 28.21 -3.90 0.70
N ILE A 67 27.98 -4.81 1.19
CA ILE A 67 28.92 -5.52 1.51
C ILE A 67 29.66 -5.90 0.51
N LYS A 68 29.29 -5.98 -0.20
CA LYS A 68 29.90 -6.45 -0.95
C LYS A 68 30.50 -5.81 -1.42
N ALA A 69 30.14 -5.30 -1.33
CA ALA A 69 30.89 -4.77 -1.59
C ALA A 69 31.76 -5.16 -1.73
#